data_c724ef5eae62e0591fe0d58428fb41eb
#
_entry.id   c724ef5eae62e0591fe0d58428fb41eb
#
_cell.length_a   1.000
_cell.length_b   1.000
_cell.length_c   1.000
_cell.angle_alpha   90.00
_cell.angle_beta   90.00
_cell.angle_gamma   90.00
#
_symmetry.space_group_name_H-M   'P 1'
#
loop_
_entity.id
_entity.type
_entity.pdbx_description
1 polymer ?
#
loop_
_entity_poly.entity_id
_entity_poly.type
_entity_poly.pdbx_seq_one_letter_code
_entity_poly.pdbx_strand_id
1 'polypeptide(L)'
;MTIETKRTLTTEEVATRFDELAQQEKWFEIQDELFADNVRSVKPPTAQHLQNAEGKAAVRKKAEDWIKRVEALHGSYTTAPVVGGNHFAVGRGLDITVKGLGRIKMDEVMLYEVKDGQIVLEQFFY
;
A
#
# COMPACT_ATOMS: atom_id res chain seq x y z
N MET A 1 26.66 -19.79 23.47
CA MET A 1 25.26 -19.46 23.12
C MET A 1 25.24 -18.36 22.08
N THR A 2 24.65 -18.63 20.95
CA THR A 2 24.54 -17.64 19.89
C THR A 2 23.23 -16.88 20.09
N ILE A 3 23.31 -15.59 20.30
CA ILE A 3 22.12 -14.73 20.36
C ILE A 3 21.85 -14.30 18.91
N GLU A 4 20.75 -14.79 18.36
CA GLU A 4 20.29 -14.27 17.09
C GLU A 4 19.70 -12.88 17.28
N THR A 5 20.40 -11.89 16.75
CA THR A 5 19.85 -10.54 16.67
C THR A 5 19.03 -10.47 15.39
N LYS A 6 17.74 -10.24 15.53
CA LYS A 6 16.88 -10.06 14.38
C LYS A 6 17.27 -8.79 13.66
N ARG A 7 17.77 -8.91 12.43
CA ARG A 7 18.20 -7.76 11.65
C ARG A 7 16.98 -6.98 11.17
N THR A 8 17.03 -5.66 11.37
CA THR A 8 16.03 -4.75 10.83
C THR A 8 16.23 -4.64 9.31
N LEU A 9 15.16 -4.75 8.55
CA LEU A 9 15.20 -4.61 7.11
C LEU A 9 15.55 -3.17 6.71
N THR A 10 16.31 -3.03 5.64
CA THR A 10 16.57 -1.72 5.02
C THR A 10 15.36 -1.28 4.21
N THR A 11 15.31 0.00 3.84
CA THR A 11 14.26 0.52 2.96
C THR A 11 14.22 -0.24 1.63
N GLU A 12 15.39 -0.54 1.06
CA GLU A 12 15.47 -1.30 -0.19
C GLU A 12 14.93 -2.71 -0.05
N GLU A 13 15.22 -3.37 1.07
CA GLU A 13 14.70 -4.71 1.34
C GLU A 13 13.18 -4.70 1.51
N VAL A 14 12.64 -3.69 2.20
CA VAL A 14 11.19 -3.52 2.33
C VAL A 14 10.56 -3.29 0.95
N ALA A 15 11.16 -2.42 0.13
CA ALA A 15 10.67 -2.15 -1.22
C ALA A 15 10.70 -3.40 -2.11
N THR A 16 11.76 -4.21 -2.01
CA THR A 16 11.86 -5.46 -2.77
C THR A 16 10.78 -6.44 -2.37
N ARG A 17 10.55 -6.62 -1.07
CA ARG A 17 9.48 -7.50 -0.59
C ARG A 17 8.10 -6.99 -0.97
N PHE A 18 7.90 -5.68 -0.88
CA PHE A 18 6.68 -5.04 -1.35
C PHE A 18 6.42 -5.38 -2.82
N ASP A 19 7.43 -5.22 -3.68
CA ASP A 19 7.31 -5.50 -5.11
C ASP A 19 6.93 -6.96 -5.36
N GLU A 20 7.59 -7.90 -4.70
CA GLU A 20 7.27 -9.33 -4.83
C GLU A 20 5.79 -9.62 -4.55
N LEU A 21 5.26 -9.03 -3.49
CA LEU A 21 3.87 -9.24 -3.09
C LEU A 21 2.90 -8.46 -3.98
N ALA A 22 3.24 -7.23 -4.35
CA ALA A 22 2.40 -6.38 -5.18
C ALA A 22 2.20 -6.96 -6.59
N GLN A 23 3.25 -7.55 -7.17
CA GLN A 23 3.15 -8.19 -8.49
C GLN A 23 2.23 -9.41 -8.47
N GLN A 24 1.98 -9.99 -7.31
CA GLN A 24 1.04 -11.09 -7.12
C GLN A 24 -0.33 -10.62 -6.63
N GLU A 25 -0.57 -9.31 -6.55
CA GLU A 25 -1.79 -8.70 -6.01
C GLU A 25 -2.08 -9.12 -4.55
N LYS A 26 -1.03 -9.35 -3.76
CA LYS A 26 -1.13 -9.77 -2.36
C LYS A 26 -1.05 -8.57 -1.42
N TRP A 27 -2.01 -7.65 -1.54
CA TRP A 27 -2.01 -6.39 -0.81
C TRP A 27 -2.22 -6.57 0.69
N PHE A 28 -3.03 -7.55 1.10
CA PHE A 28 -3.22 -7.81 2.53
C PHE A 28 -1.97 -8.42 3.17
N GLU A 29 -1.23 -9.26 2.44
CA GLU A 29 0.04 -9.79 2.91
C GLU A 29 1.09 -8.69 3.08
N ILE A 30 1.07 -7.67 2.20
CA ILE A 30 1.93 -6.49 2.37
C ILE A 30 1.63 -5.82 3.71
N GLN A 31 0.36 -5.61 4.02
CA GLN A 31 -0.04 -5.01 5.30
C GLN A 31 0.39 -5.86 6.48
N ASP A 32 0.18 -7.17 6.39
CA ASP A 32 0.51 -8.10 7.47
C ASP A 32 2.02 -8.15 7.75
N GLU A 33 2.84 -8.22 6.70
CA GLU A 33 4.29 -8.36 6.85
C GLU A 33 5.02 -7.03 7.09
N LEU A 34 4.61 -5.97 6.40
CA LEU A 34 5.44 -4.77 6.23
C LEU A 34 4.91 -3.53 6.95
N PHE A 35 3.62 -3.46 7.25
CA PHE A 35 3.06 -2.28 7.90
C PHE A 35 3.32 -2.29 9.39
N ALA A 36 3.78 -1.14 9.91
CA ALA A 36 3.90 -0.93 11.36
C ALA A 36 2.52 -0.78 11.99
N ASP A 37 2.41 -1.05 13.30
CA ASP A 37 1.15 -0.92 14.03
C ASP A 37 0.59 0.50 13.98
N ASN A 38 1.46 1.50 13.93
CA ASN A 38 1.09 2.92 13.89
C ASN A 38 1.09 3.51 12.47
N VAL A 39 1.02 2.68 11.44
CA VAL A 39 1.01 3.13 10.05
C VAL A 39 -0.13 4.13 9.80
N ARG A 40 0.14 5.13 8.96
CA ARG A 40 -0.89 6.07 8.49
C ARG A 40 -1.09 5.90 6.99
N SER A 41 -2.34 5.95 6.56
CA SER A 41 -2.71 5.94 5.14
C SER A 41 -3.38 7.26 4.83
N VAL A 42 -2.78 8.04 3.91
CA VAL A 42 -3.18 9.42 3.63
C VAL A 42 -3.62 9.53 2.17
N LYS A 43 -4.82 10.04 1.96
CA LYS A 43 -5.40 10.30 0.63
C LYS A 43 -5.19 11.76 0.27
N PRO A 44 -5.23 12.13 -1.05
CA PRO A 44 -5.19 13.52 -1.44
C PRO A 44 -6.38 14.29 -0.84
N PRO A 45 -6.23 15.61 -0.61
CA PRO A 45 -7.35 16.44 -0.12
C PRO A 45 -8.57 16.41 -1.05
N THR A 46 -8.37 16.09 -2.33
CA THR A 46 -9.42 16.00 -3.33
C THR A 46 -10.14 14.65 -3.35
N ALA A 47 -9.72 13.69 -2.53
CA ALA A 47 -10.34 12.37 -2.50
C ALA A 47 -11.80 12.47 -2.04
N GLN A 48 -12.72 11.89 -2.82
CA GLN A 48 -14.16 11.95 -2.55
C GLN A 48 -14.71 10.67 -1.92
N HIS A 49 -14.06 9.53 -2.17
CA HIS A 49 -14.60 8.22 -1.82
C HIS A 49 -13.73 7.43 -0.86
N LEU A 50 -12.52 7.89 -0.60
CA LEU A 50 -11.56 7.23 0.28
C LEU A 50 -11.12 8.22 1.35
N GLN A 51 -10.88 7.71 2.54
CA GLN A 51 -10.54 8.52 3.71
C GLN A 51 -9.14 8.17 4.24
N ASN A 52 -8.58 9.08 5.02
CA ASN A 52 -7.36 8.80 5.77
C ASN A 52 -7.66 7.80 6.87
N ALA A 53 -6.65 7.01 7.24
CA ALA A 53 -6.74 6.07 8.35
C ALA A 53 -5.43 6.05 9.12
N GLU A 54 -5.51 5.84 10.42
CA GLU A 54 -4.36 5.68 11.31
C GLU A 54 -4.45 4.34 12.03
N GLY A 55 -3.32 3.66 12.10
CA GLY A 55 -3.20 2.36 12.71
C GLY A 55 -3.48 1.21 11.75
N LYS A 56 -2.75 0.12 11.93
CA LYS A 56 -2.80 -1.04 11.03
C LYS A 56 -4.21 -1.62 10.90
N ALA A 57 -4.93 -1.73 12.01
CA ALA A 57 -6.30 -2.27 12.00
C ALA A 57 -7.26 -1.37 11.21
N ALA A 58 -7.19 -0.04 11.39
CA ALA A 58 -8.04 0.89 10.66
C ALA A 58 -7.71 0.92 9.16
N VAL A 59 -6.42 0.85 8.81
CA VAL A 59 -5.98 0.79 7.41
C VAL A 59 -6.47 -0.50 6.76
N ARG A 60 -6.39 -1.63 7.46
CA ARG A 60 -6.91 -2.91 6.98
C ARG A 60 -8.41 -2.85 6.73
N LYS A 61 -9.16 -2.34 7.71
CA LYS A 61 -10.61 -2.25 7.58
C LYS A 61 -11.02 -1.40 6.39
N LYS A 62 -10.36 -0.27 6.19
CA LYS A 62 -10.62 0.60 5.04
C LYS A 62 -10.39 -0.13 3.72
N ALA A 63 -9.30 -0.89 3.61
CA ALA A 63 -9.00 -1.67 2.42
C ALA A 63 -10.03 -2.78 2.18
N GLU A 64 -10.46 -3.47 3.23
CA GLU A 64 -11.49 -4.50 3.14
C GLU A 64 -12.82 -3.90 2.69
N ASP A 65 -13.22 -2.76 3.24
CA ASP A 65 -14.46 -2.07 2.87
C ASP A 65 -14.42 -1.60 1.40
N TRP A 66 -13.26 -1.12 0.94
CA TRP A 66 -13.08 -0.73 -0.46
C TRP A 66 -13.24 -1.93 -1.40
N ILE A 67 -12.59 -3.05 -1.08
CA ILE A 67 -12.66 -4.27 -1.90
C ILE A 67 -14.09 -4.79 -2.01
N LYS A 68 -14.89 -4.70 -0.94
CA LYS A 68 -16.30 -5.10 -0.98
C LYS A 68 -17.12 -4.27 -1.94
N ARG A 69 -16.69 -3.05 -2.25
CA ARG A 69 -17.37 -2.19 -3.22
C ARG A 69 -16.96 -2.48 -4.66
N VAL A 70 -15.82 -3.15 -4.88
CA VAL A 70 -15.36 -3.49 -6.22
C VAL A 70 -16.11 -4.71 -6.73
N GLU A 71 -16.91 -4.53 -7.78
CA GLU A 71 -17.69 -5.60 -8.40
C GLU A 71 -16.89 -6.40 -9.42
N ALA A 72 -15.96 -5.74 -10.12
CA ALA A 72 -15.15 -6.39 -11.14
C ALA A 72 -13.80 -5.69 -11.28
N LEU A 73 -12.76 -6.49 -11.47
CA LEU A 73 -11.42 -6.01 -11.81
C LEU A 73 -11.17 -6.31 -13.30
N HIS A 74 -11.02 -5.27 -14.09
CA HIS A 74 -10.78 -5.39 -15.54
C HIS A 74 -9.28 -5.39 -15.86
N GLY A 75 -8.48 -4.70 -15.08
CA GLY A 75 -7.04 -4.66 -15.23
C GLY A 75 -6.38 -3.91 -14.09
N SER A 76 -5.10 -4.20 -13.87
CA SER A 76 -4.29 -3.51 -12.88
C SER A 76 -2.81 -3.62 -13.25
N TYR A 77 -2.03 -2.66 -12.76
CA TYR A 77 -0.58 -2.74 -12.80
C TYR A 77 0.02 -2.05 -11.58
N THR A 78 1.22 -2.46 -11.24
CA THR A 78 2.06 -1.76 -10.26
C THR A 78 3.47 -1.73 -10.82
N THR A 79 4.08 -0.54 -10.87
CA THR A 79 5.45 -0.40 -11.35
C THR A 79 6.44 -0.93 -10.32
N ALA A 80 7.66 -1.21 -10.75
CA ALA A 80 8.75 -1.48 -9.83
C ALA A 80 9.00 -0.26 -8.95
N PRO A 81 9.40 -0.46 -7.67
CA PRO A 81 9.67 0.67 -6.78
C PRO A 81 10.86 1.51 -7.20
N VAL A 82 10.72 2.81 -6.98
CA VAL A 82 11.84 3.76 -6.99
C VAL A 82 12.18 4.07 -5.54
N VAL A 83 13.40 3.80 -5.13
CA VAL A 83 13.85 3.94 -3.74
C VAL A 83 14.76 5.15 -3.59
N GLY A 84 14.51 5.95 -2.57
CA GLY A 84 15.35 7.08 -2.20
C GLY A 84 15.29 7.32 -0.70
N GLY A 85 16.45 7.31 -0.01
CA GLY A 85 16.50 7.51 1.44
C GLY A 85 15.68 6.46 2.19
N ASN A 86 14.74 6.93 3.00
CA ASN A 86 13.81 6.08 3.75
C ASN A 86 12.43 6.00 3.09
N HIS A 87 12.34 6.28 1.80
CA HIS A 87 11.08 6.24 1.05
C HIS A 87 11.22 5.38 -0.19
N PHE A 88 10.09 4.84 -0.65
CA PHE A 88 9.97 4.30 -2.00
C PHE A 88 8.60 4.65 -2.57
N ALA A 89 8.50 4.68 -3.89
CA ALA A 89 7.27 5.01 -4.58
C ALA A 89 7.01 4.04 -5.71
N VAL A 90 5.72 3.77 -5.96
CA VAL A 90 5.26 2.97 -7.10
C VAL A 90 4.14 3.70 -7.82
N GLY A 91 4.03 3.49 -9.13
CA GLY A 91 2.83 3.83 -9.88
C GLY A 91 1.86 2.66 -9.84
N ARG A 92 0.58 2.93 -9.72
CA ARG A 92 -0.45 1.90 -9.73
C ARG A 92 -1.62 2.33 -10.58
N GLY A 93 -2.06 1.44 -11.46
CA GLY A 93 -3.27 1.64 -12.25
C GLY A 93 -4.30 0.58 -11.91
N LEU A 94 -5.56 0.99 -11.85
CA LEU A 94 -6.71 0.13 -11.66
C LEU A 94 -7.78 0.46 -12.69
N ASP A 95 -8.34 -0.57 -13.31
CA ASP A 95 -9.54 -0.48 -14.15
C ASP A 95 -10.58 -1.38 -13.49
N ILE A 96 -11.54 -0.78 -12.81
CA ILE A 96 -12.48 -1.51 -11.94
C ILE A 96 -13.90 -1.01 -12.16
N THR A 97 -14.87 -1.86 -11.81
CA THR A 97 -16.27 -1.47 -11.66
C THR A 97 -16.58 -1.42 -10.16
N VAL A 98 -17.06 -0.27 -9.71
CA VAL A 98 -17.35 -0.02 -8.29
C VAL A 98 -18.85 0.17 -8.10
N LYS A 99 -19.40 -0.49 -7.09
CA LYS A 99 -20.82 -0.40 -6.75
C LYS A 99 -21.22 1.06 -6.53
N GLY A 100 -22.23 1.51 -7.26
CA GLY A 100 -22.73 2.87 -7.18
C GLY A 100 -21.95 3.91 -7.99
N LEU A 101 -20.77 3.56 -8.52
CA LEU A 101 -19.94 4.48 -9.31
C LEU A 101 -19.78 4.05 -10.77
N GLY A 102 -19.97 2.76 -11.08
CA GLY A 102 -19.72 2.21 -12.40
C GLY A 102 -18.24 1.90 -12.64
N ARG A 103 -17.86 1.80 -13.91
CA ARG A 103 -16.47 1.51 -14.30
C ARG A 103 -15.64 2.77 -14.23
N ILE A 104 -14.53 2.69 -13.49
CA ILE A 104 -13.58 3.78 -13.33
C ILE A 104 -12.17 3.29 -13.57
N LYS A 105 -11.32 4.20 -14.05
CA LYS A 105 -9.89 3.99 -14.18
C LYS A 105 -9.17 4.92 -13.21
N MET A 106 -8.27 4.37 -12.42
CA MET A 106 -7.47 5.11 -11.46
C MET A 106 -6.01 4.92 -11.79
N ASP A 107 -5.29 6.03 -11.95
CA ASP A 107 -3.85 6.04 -12.06
C ASP A 107 -3.31 6.87 -10.92
N GLU A 108 -2.45 6.29 -10.11
CA GLU A 108 -1.98 6.93 -8.89
C GLU A 108 -0.51 6.64 -8.63
N VAL A 109 0.11 7.49 -7.83
CA VAL A 109 1.41 7.24 -7.24
C VAL A 109 1.20 6.97 -5.77
N MET A 110 1.81 5.90 -5.27
CA MET A 110 1.80 5.56 -3.86
C MET A 110 3.20 5.74 -3.30
N LEU A 111 3.33 6.63 -2.30
CA LEU A 111 4.58 6.91 -1.62
C LEU A 111 4.56 6.23 -0.26
N TYR A 112 5.64 5.50 0.06
CA TYR A 112 5.79 4.79 1.32
C TYR A 112 7.00 5.31 2.08
N GLU A 113 6.84 5.53 3.37
CA GLU A 113 7.94 5.84 4.28
C GLU A 113 8.25 4.61 5.12
N VAL A 114 9.54 4.29 5.23
CA VAL A 114 10.03 3.15 5.99
C VAL A 114 10.78 3.65 7.22
N LYS A 115 10.47 3.07 8.37
CA LYS A 115 11.17 3.33 9.62
C LYS A 115 11.34 2.01 10.38
N ASP A 116 12.57 1.74 10.80
CA ASP A 116 12.90 0.51 11.53
C ASP A 116 12.41 -0.76 10.81
N GLY A 117 12.57 -0.78 9.49
CA GLY A 117 12.25 -1.95 8.67
C GLY A 117 10.76 -2.15 8.41
N GLN A 118 9.91 -1.19 8.75
CA GLN A 118 8.47 -1.27 8.56
C GLN A 118 7.93 -0.02 7.87
N ILE A 119 6.82 -0.19 7.16
CA ILE A 119 6.13 0.93 6.52
C ILE A 119 5.31 1.66 7.59
N VAL A 120 5.59 2.95 7.76
CA VAL A 120 4.90 3.82 8.72
C VAL A 120 3.97 4.83 8.06
N LEU A 121 4.09 5.01 6.74
CA LEU A 121 3.24 5.92 5.97
C LEU A 121 2.98 5.33 4.59
N GLU A 122 1.73 5.41 4.18
CA GLU A 122 1.26 5.15 2.82
C GLU A 122 0.52 6.39 2.36
N GLN A 123 1.03 7.07 1.33
CA GLN A 123 0.43 8.30 0.84
C GLN A 123 0.11 8.20 -0.64
N PHE A 124 -1.10 8.58 -1.01
CA PHE A 124 -1.62 8.46 -2.37
C PHE A 124 -1.66 9.82 -3.06
N PHE A 125 -1.30 9.82 -4.34
CA PHE A 125 -1.35 10.99 -5.21
C PHE A 125 -2.15 10.65 -6.48
N TYR A 126 -3.30 11.26 -6.65
CA TYR A 126 -4.14 11.10 -7.84
C TYR A 126 -5.06 12.32 -8.06
#